data_b5cf1adf7a5f5bb24d8185903fcbb2b7
#
_entry.id   b5cf1adf7a5f5bb24d8185903fcbb2b7
#
_cell.length_a   1.000
_cell.length_b   1.000
_cell.length_c   1.000
_cell.angle_alpha   90.00
_cell.angle_beta   90.00
_cell.angle_gamma   90.00
#
_symmetry.space_group_name_H-M   'P 1'
#
loop_
_entity.id
_entity.type
_entity.pdbx_description
1 polymer ?
#
loop_
_entity_poly.entity_id
_entity_poly.type
_entity_poly.pdbx_seq_one_letter_code
_entity_poly.pdbx_strand_id
1 'polypeptide(L)'
;MDTWKAMLGNQVLVSAVVGWTVAQVLKTLIDFALNKSFNAERLVGSGGMPSSHSATVCGLTTAAALKYGAGSFEFAISFILAMVVMYDAVGVRQETGKQARLLNSILLENPLKLSSEVLQQKLKEYVGHTPIQ
;
A
#
# COMPACT_ATOMS: atom_id res chain seq x y z
N MET A 1 16.82 21.48 20.69
CA MET A 1 16.03 21.70 19.45
C MET A 1 14.96 20.64 19.41
N ASP A 2 13.68 21.06 19.41
CA ASP A 2 12.58 20.09 19.55
C ASP A 2 12.62 19.08 18.40
N THR A 3 12.69 17.81 18.72
CA THR A 3 12.73 16.69 17.73
C THR A 3 11.62 16.81 16.69
N TRP A 4 10.43 17.24 17.10
CA TRP A 4 9.30 17.47 16.21
C TRP A 4 9.56 18.54 15.16
N LYS A 5 10.20 19.66 15.51
CA LYS A 5 10.56 20.72 14.55
C LYS A 5 11.58 20.21 13.54
N ALA A 6 12.55 19.39 13.99
CA ALA A 6 13.50 18.77 13.09
C ALA A 6 12.85 17.80 12.10
N MET A 7 11.90 16.98 12.56
CA MET A 7 11.15 16.06 11.70
C MET A 7 10.29 16.81 10.67
N LEU A 8 9.56 17.84 11.08
CA LEU A 8 8.74 18.67 10.17
C LEU A 8 9.59 19.48 9.19
N GLY A 9 10.82 19.84 9.55
CA GLY A 9 11.78 20.46 8.66
C GLY A 9 12.47 19.50 7.67
N ASN A 10 12.29 18.20 7.83
CA ASN A 10 12.88 17.22 6.93
C ASN A 10 12.05 17.08 5.65
N GLN A 11 12.44 17.80 4.61
CA GLN A 11 11.74 17.82 3.32
C GLN A 11 11.57 16.44 2.68
N VAL A 12 12.54 15.54 2.87
CA VAL A 12 12.48 14.17 2.31
C VAL A 12 11.39 13.35 3.01
N LEU A 13 11.33 13.44 4.35
CA LEU A 13 10.29 12.79 5.13
C LEU A 13 8.90 13.37 4.81
N VAL A 14 8.81 14.70 4.75
CA VAL A 14 7.55 15.39 4.43
C VAL A 14 7.05 14.98 3.04
N SER A 15 7.93 14.89 2.03
CA SER A 15 7.56 14.45 0.68
C SER A 15 7.00 13.02 0.66
N ALA A 16 7.57 12.12 1.44
CA ALA A 16 7.07 10.75 1.57
C ALA A 16 5.66 10.71 2.19
N VAL A 17 5.44 11.49 3.26
CA VAL A 17 4.13 11.60 3.93
C VAL A 17 3.08 12.24 3.01
N VAL A 18 3.45 13.29 2.29
CA VAL A 18 2.56 13.94 1.30
C VAL A 18 2.19 12.94 0.19
N GLY A 19 3.16 12.19 -0.35
CA GLY A 19 2.89 11.15 -1.34
C GLY A 19 1.89 10.10 -0.83
N TRP A 20 2.07 9.63 0.39
CA TRP A 20 1.12 8.73 1.05
C TRP A 20 -0.27 9.33 1.18
N THR A 21 -0.36 10.56 1.68
CA THR A 21 -1.63 11.25 1.89
C THR A 21 -2.40 11.45 0.59
N VAL A 22 -1.72 11.92 -0.46
CA VAL A 22 -2.32 12.12 -1.79
C VAL A 22 -2.85 10.78 -2.33
N ALA A 23 -2.07 9.71 -2.23
CA ALA A 23 -2.52 8.39 -2.69
C ALA A 23 -3.74 7.87 -1.91
N GLN A 24 -3.81 8.10 -0.59
CA GLN A 24 -4.97 7.70 0.22
C GLN A 24 -6.22 8.50 -0.13
N VAL A 25 -6.08 9.81 -0.31
CA VAL A 25 -7.21 10.67 -0.74
C VAL A 25 -7.72 10.24 -2.10
N LEU A 26 -6.84 10.10 -3.10
CA LEU A 26 -7.22 9.67 -4.44
C LEU A 26 -7.90 8.28 -4.43
N LYS A 27 -7.37 7.34 -3.68
CA LYS A 27 -7.95 6.00 -3.51
C LYS A 27 -9.37 6.08 -2.96
N THR A 28 -9.59 6.88 -1.92
CA THR A 28 -10.90 7.06 -1.30
C THR A 28 -11.90 7.71 -2.27
N LEU A 29 -11.45 8.72 -3.04
CA LEU A 29 -12.27 9.38 -4.04
C LEU A 29 -12.67 8.42 -5.19
N ILE A 30 -11.73 7.61 -5.66
CA ILE A 30 -11.99 6.60 -6.71
C ILE A 30 -12.98 5.56 -6.20
N ASP A 31 -12.76 5.04 -4.99
CA ASP A 31 -13.67 4.06 -4.38
C ASP A 31 -15.09 4.63 -4.20
N PHE A 32 -15.20 5.87 -3.74
CA PHE A 32 -16.48 6.57 -3.62
C PHE A 32 -17.18 6.76 -4.97
N ALA A 33 -16.43 7.14 -6.02
CA ALA A 33 -16.98 7.34 -7.35
C ALA A 33 -17.50 6.02 -7.97
N LEU A 34 -16.81 4.90 -7.71
CA LEU A 34 -17.18 3.58 -8.25
C LEU A 34 -18.30 2.92 -7.45
N ASN A 35 -18.24 2.96 -6.14
CA ASN A 35 -19.14 2.20 -5.26
C ASN A 35 -20.30 3.04 -4.69
N LYS A 36 -20.27 4.37 -4.87
CA LYS A 36 -21.27 5.33 -4.33
C LYS A 36 -21.50 5.20 -2.81
N SER A 37 -20.55 4.58 -2.09
CA SER A 37 -20.59 4.40 -0.65
C SER A 37 -19.28 4.85 -0.05
N PHE A 38 -19.34 5.68 1.00
CA PHE A 38 -18.14 6.10 1.73
C PHE A 38 -17.73 5.01 2.72
N ASN A 39 -16.53 4.47 2.53
CA ASN A 39 -15.93 3.51 3.45
C ASN A 39 -14.70 4.12 4.13
N ALA A 40 -14.84 4.50 5.41
CA ALA A 40 -13.76 5.11 6.19
C ALA A 40 -12.53 4.19 6.33
N GLU A 41 -12.70 2.88 6.21
CA GLU A 41 -11.61 1.91 6.23
C GLU A 41 -10.61 2.11 5.08
N ARG A 42 -11.06 2.71 3.96
CA ARG A 42 -10.22 3.04 2.80
C ARG A 42 -9.24 4.17 3.07
N LEU A 43 -9.50 5.05 4.01
CA LEU A 43 -8.60 6.15 4.37
C LEU A 43 -7.28 5.66 4.99
N VAL A 44 -7.29 4.51 5.66
CA VAL A 44 -6.12 3.96 6.35
C VAL A 44 -5.76 2.57 5.82
N GLY A 45 -6.70 1.89 5.14
CA GLY A 45 -6.56 0.51 4.68
C GLY A 45 -5.52 0.34 3.57
N SER A 46 -4.80 -0.78 3.60
CA SER A 46 -3.99 -1.28 2.49
C SER A 46 -4.89 -1.93 1.45
N GLY A 47 -4.58 -1.77 0.18
CA GLY A 47 -5.32 -2.33 -0.96
C GLY A 47 -6.02 -1.28 -1.80
N GLY A 48 -6.29 -1.60 -3.07
CA GLY A 48 -6.83 -0.68 -4.08
C GLY A 48 -5.76 0.27 -4.66
N MET A 49 -6.16 0.95 -5.74
CA MET A 49 -5.31 1.89 -6.48
C MET A 49 -5.72 3.34 -6.22
N PRO A 50 -4.77 4.29 -6.24
CA PRO A 50 -3.32 4.14 -6.36
C PRO A 50 -2.67 3.55 -5.10
N SER A 51 -1.48 2.91 -5.26
CA SER A 51 -0.74 2.33 -4.15
C SER A 51 -0.12 3.39 -3.25
N SER A 52 -0.55 3.46 -2.00
CA SER A 52 0.04 4.38 -1.02
C SER A 52 1.47 4.01 -0.64
N HIS A 53 1.81 2.72 -0.62
CA HIS A 53 3.19 2.28 -0.36
C HIS A 53 4.14 2.73 -1.47
N SER A 54 3.76 2.51 -2.73
CA SER A 54 4.56 2.98 -3.87
C SER A 54 4.69 4.50 -3.89
N ALA A 55 3.60 5.22 -3.65
CA ALA A 55 3.62 6.68 -3.59
C ALA A 55 4.55 7.22 -2.48
N THR A 56 4.55 6.57 -1.30
CA THR A 56 5.44 6.92 -0.19
C THR A 56 6.91 6.76 -0.57
N VAL A 57 7.29 5.59 -1.08
CA VAL A 57 8.71 5.31 -1.38
C VAL A 57 9.19 6.06 -2.62
N CYS A 58 8.34 6.29 -3.61
CA CYS A 58 8.67 7.15 -4.76
C CYS A 58 8.86 8.61 -4.35
N GLY A 59 7.98 9.14 -3.49
CA GLY A 59 8.13 10.49 -2.94
C GLY A 59 9.41 10.66 -2.13
N LEU A 60 9.73 9.66 -1.30
CA LEU A 60 10.99 9.61 -0.54
C LEU A 60 12.20 9.63 -1.46
N THR A 61 12.24 8.73 -2.44
CA THR A 61 13.38 8.56 -3.36
C THR A 61 13.59 9.79 -4.24
N THR A 62 12.50 10.34 -4.78
CA THR A 62 12.57 11.55 -5.60
C THR A 62 13.08 12.74 -4.79
N ALA A 63 12.57 12.93 -3.58
CA ALA A 63 13.03 14.01 -2.73
C ALA A 63 14.49 13.86 -2.29
N ALA A 64 14.94 12.61 -2.03
CA ALA A 64 16.35 12.31 -1.73
C ALA A 64 17.25 12.64 -2.93
N ALA A 65 16.85 12.25 -4.15
CA ALA A 65 17.59 12.56 -5.37
C ALA A 65 17.73 14.07 -5.60
N LEU A 66 16.64 14.82 -5.41
CA LEU A 66 16.61 16.28 -5.61
C LEU A 66 17.43 17.02 -4.55
N LYS A 67 17.41 16.55 -3.30
CA LYS A 67 18.07 17.23 -2.17
C LYS A 67 19.54 16.89 -2.04
N TYR A 68 19.90 15.63 -2.21
CA TYR A 68 21.25 15.11 -1.94
C TYR A 68 21.99 14.66 -3.21
N GLY A 69 21.28 14.56 -4.33
CA GLY A 69 21.82 14.08 -5.59
C GLY A 69 21.75 12.55 -5.73
N ALA A 70 21.70 12.08 -6.98
CA ALA A 70 21.59 10.63 -7.28
C ALA A 70 22.84 9.82 -6.90
N GLY A 71 23.97 10.45 -6.65
CA GLY A 71 25.19 9.80 -6.15
C GLY A 71 25.27 9.67 -4.64
N SER A 72 24.27 10.13 -3.89
CA SER A 72 24.27 10.13 -2.43
C SER A 72 23.87 8.79 -1.84
N PHE A 73 24.31 8.56 -0.59
CA PHE A 73 23.92 7.38 0.18
C PHE A 73 22.42 7.37 0.50
N GLU A 74 21.84 8.55 0.76
CA GLU A 74 20.42 8.75 1.03
C GLU A 74 19.56 8.34 -0.18
N PHE A 75 20.00 8.69 -1.40
CA PHE A 75 19.33 8.24 -2.60
C PHE A 75 19.46 6.74 -2.78
N ALA A 76 20.65 6.17 -2.63
CA ALA A 76 20.87 4.74 -2.80
C ALA A 76 19.98 3.90 -1.86
N ILE A 77 19.90 4.24 -0.58
CA ILE A 77 19.04 3.55 0.39
C ILE A 77 17.56 3.70 0.03
N SER A 78 17.11 4.91 -0.28
CA SER A 78 15.71 5.16 -0.60
C SER A 78 15.29 4.45 -1.90
N PHE A 79 16.18 4.39 -2.88
CA PHE A 79 15.96 3.68 -4.14
C PHE A 79 15.82 2.17 -3.93
N ILE A 80 16.73 1.55 -3.19
CA ILE A 80 16.65 0.12 -2.87
C ILE A 80 15.38 -0.18 -2.07
N LEU A 81 15.03 0.67 -1.11
CA LEU A 81 13.78 0.53 -0.37
C LEU A 81 12.56 0.58 -1.30
N ALA A 82 12.53 1.51 -2.26
CA ALA A 82 11.46 1.60 -3.24
C ALA A 82 11.37 0.32 -4.09
N MET A 83 12.49 -0.21 -4.56
CA MET A 83 12.53 -1.47 -5.32
C MET A 83 11.97 -2.64 -4.51
N VAL A 84 12.37 -2.80 -3.26
CA VAL A 84 11.90 -3.87 -2.37
C VAL A 84 10.40 -3.77 -2.14
N VAL A 85 9.89 -2.57 -1.82
CA VAL A 85 8.45 -2.35 -1.58
C VAL A 85 7.61 -2.62 -2.83
N MET A 86 8.07 -2.18 -4.00
CA MET A 86 7.35 -2.43 -5.26
C MET A 86 7.39 -3.91 -5.65
N TYR A 87 8.53 -4.57 -5.45
CA TYR A 87 8.66 -6.00 -5.72
C TYR A 87 7.75 -6.84 -4.79
N ASP A 88 7.71 -6.50 -3.50
CA ASP A 88 6.80 -7.13 -2.53
C ASP A 88 5.33 -6.98 -2.96
N ALA A 89 4.94 -5.79 -3.43
CA ALA A 89 3.56 -5.52 -3.85
C ALA A 89 3.12 -6.39 -5.03
N VAL A 90 4.01 -6.65 -6.00
CA VAL A 90 3.74 -7.46 -7.19
C VAL A 90 3.91 -8.95 -6.91
N GLY A 91 4.85 -9.34 -6.07
CA GLY A 91 5.15 -10.73 -5.73
C GLY A 91 4.31 -11.24 -4.57
N VAL A 92 4.82 -11.06 -3.36
CA VAL A 92 4.29 -11.69 -2.14
C VAL A 92 2.81 -11.34 -1.89
N ARG A 93 2.42 -10.09 -2.03
CA ARG A 93 1.04 -9.66 -1.78
C ARG A 93 0.07 -10.16 -2.83
N GLN A 94 0.51 -10.26 -4.09
CA GLN A 94 -0.32 -10.83 -5.15
C GLN A 94 -0.58 -12.32 -4.90
N GLU A 95 0.45 -13.08 -4.51
CA GLU A 95 0.30 -14.50 -4.17
C GLU A 95 -0.61 -14.69 -2.94
N THR A 96 -0.49 -13.86 -1.91
CA THR A 96 -1.41 -13.87 -0.77
C THR A 96 -2.86 -13.65 -1.20
N GLY A 97 -3.10 -12.74 -2.15
CA GLY A 97 -4.44 -12.51 -2.70
C GLY A 97 -4.98 -13.72 -3.49
N LYS A 98 -4.12 -14.43 -4.24
CA LYS A 98 -4.50 -15.67 -4.93
C LYS A 98 -4.84 -16.79 -3.94
N GLN A 99 -4.02 -16.95 -2.89
CA GLN A 99 -4.27 -17.91 -1.82
C GLN A 99 -5.58 -17.61 -1.07
N ALA A 100 -5.84 -16.34 -0.78
CA ALA A 100 -7.09 -15.93 -0.15
C ALA A 100 -8.31 -16.28 -1.02
N ARG A 101 -8.25 -16.08 -2.34
CA ARG A 101 -9.32 -16.48 -3.27
C ARG A 101 -9.56 -17.98 -3.27
N LEU A 102 -8.49 -18.78 -3.33
CA LEU A 102 -8.58 -20.24 -3.28
C LEU A 102 -9.21 -20.71 -1.97
N LEU A 103 -8.77 -20.17 -0.84
CA LEU A 103 -9.33 -20.51 0.47
C LEU A 103 -10.81 -20.09 0.59
N ASN A 104 -11.18 -18.90 0.10
CA ASN A 104 -12.57 -18.47 0.09
C ASN A 104 -13.45 -19.37 -0.78
N SER A 105 -12.94 -19.85 -1.93
CA SER A 105 -13.65 -20.81 -2.77
C SER A 105 -13.91 -22.13 -2.04
N ILE A 106 -12.89 -22.68 -1.37
CA ILE A 106 -13.03 -23.90 -0.56
C ILE A 106 -14.02 -23.70 0.59
N LEU A 107 -13.99 -22.54 1.26
CA LEU A 107 -14.91 -22.22 2.34
C LEU A 107 -16.36 -22.11 1.87
N LEU A 108 -16.60 -21.51 0.68
CA LEU A 108 -17.94 -21.37 0.09
C LEU A 108 -18.56 -22.72 -0.27
N GLU A 109 -17.76 -23.64 -0.80
CA GLU A 109 -18.21 -25.01 -1.12
C GLU A 109 -18.42 -25.88 0.14
N ASN A 110 -17.86 -25.44 1.26
CA ASN A 110 -17.92 -26.11 2.57
C ASN A 110 -17.65 -27.63 2.56
N PRO A 111 -16.66 -28.13 1.79
CA PRO A 111 -16.38 -29.56 1.72
C PRO A 111 -15.92 -30.14 3.07
N LEU A 112 -15.40 -29.28 3.95
CA LEU A 112 -14.90 -29.65 5.28
C LEU A 112 -15.97 -29.58 6.38
N LYS A 113 -17.24 -29.24 6.03
CA LYS A 113 -18.36 -29.07 7.00
C LYS A 113 -17.99 -28.16 8.18
N LEU A 114 -17.35 -27.03 7.88
CA LEU A 114 -16.93 -26.03 8.87
C LEU A 114 -18.15 -25.35 9.51
N SER A 115 -17.97 -24.87 10.75
CA SER A 115 -19.02 -24.11 11.45
C SER A 115 -19.34 -22.78 10.74
N SER A 116 -20.56 -22.29 10.93
CA SER A 116 -21.03 -21.03 10.35
C SER A 116 -20.15 -19.82 10.74
N GLU A 117 -19.54 -19.84 11.92
CA GLU A 117 -18.63 -18.79 12.40
C GLU A 117 -17.34 -18.71 11.57
N VAL A 118 -16.75 -19.86 11.20
CA VAL A 118 -15.56 -19.96 10.36
C VAL A 118 -15.88 -19.54 8.92
N LEU A 119 -17.08 -19.89 8.41
CA LEU A 119 -17.52 -19.52 7.07
C LEU A 119 -17.80 -18.02 6.90
N GLN A 120 -18.10 -17.30 7.98
CA GLN A 120 -18.29 -15.83 7.94
C GLN A 120 -16.95 -15.08 7.84
N GLN A 121 -15.82 -15.70 8.14
CA GLN A 121 -14.50 -15.06 8.11
C GLN A 121 -13.94 -15.03 6.69
N LYS A 122 -14.44 -14.10 5.88
CA LYS A 122 -13.97 -13.91 4.51
C LYS A 122 -12.58 -13.28 4.46
N LEU A 123 -11.66 -13.95 3.77
CA LEU A 123 -10.30 -13.45 3.61
C LEU A 123 -10.23 -12.32 2.56
N LYS A 124 -9.34 -11.36 2.79
CA LYS A 124 -9.10 -10.24 1.87
C LYS A 124 -8.39 -10.75 0.60
N GLU A 125 -9.06 -10.71 -0.55
CA GLU A 125 -8.56 -11.27 -1.81
C GLU A 125 -7.68 -10.29 -2.62
N TYR A 126 -7.90 -8.99 -2.46
CA TYR A 126 -7.19 -7.95 -3.22
C TYR A 126 -6.07 -7.33 -2.38
N VAL A 127 -5.01 -8.10 -2.13
CA VAL A 127 -3.89 -7.66 -1.29
C VAL A 127 -2.69 -7.18 -2.11
N GLY A 128 -2.46 -7.76 -3.29
CA GLY A 128 -1.34 -7.41 -4.17
C GLY A 128 -1.75 -6.59 -5.39
N HIS A 129 -0.75 -6.18 -6.16
CA HIS A 129 -0.90 -5.43 -7.41
C HIS A 129 -0.53 -6.30 -8.60
N THR A 130 -1.12 -6.02 -9.77
CA THR A 130 -0.64 -6.56 -11.03
C THR A 130 0.59 -5.78 -11.51
N PRO A 131 1.46 -6.36 -12.38
CA PRO A 131 2.64 -5.65 -12.89
C PRO A 131 2.33 -4.34 -13.63
N ILE A 132 1.08 -4.16 -14.07
CA ILE A 132 0.62 -2.94 -14.76
C ILE A 132 0.09 -1.89 -13.76
N GLN A 133 -0.22 -2.27 -12.54
CA GLN A 133 -0.65 -1.38 -11.45
C GLN A 133 0.55 -0.85 -10.66
#